data_19ee8792c63f35fb3bc2e7e5cf550e45
#
_entry.id   19ee8792c63f35fb3bc2e7e5cf550e45
#
_cell.length_a   1.000
_cell.length_b   1.000
_cell.length_c   1.000
_cell.angle_alpha   90.00
_cell.angle_beta   90.00
_cell.angle_gamma   90.00
#
_symmetry.space_group_name_H-M   'P 1'
#
loop_
_entity.id
_entity.type
_entity.pdbx_description
1 polymer ?
#
loop_
_entity_poly.entity_id
_entity_poly.type
_entity_poly.pdbx_seq_one_letter_code
_entity_poly.pdbx_strand_id
1 'polypeptide(L)'
;MPKNIVVIGAGLGGLTSAALLAQKGHKVTVLEQGDWIGGKSRRIEVAGQVIDTGPSLFTFPGVWETFLAKYQELGGKLPKDLEFIRLAEVGRYFFRGDQIDIPVPESHQWHKPWQKFVAQHKALEGPITTLLTSAPLDLKALPALGKLLNVYGTRLSTNNYLNSLSWMPEGLKDLIAIHTLNAGVSPDQTLPIYASMTAIMSEQGISVPRGGMNEVPQLLAKLAEESGAEILLGQRVMSISKHAVKTQERSYSADVVVSSLDASLTDALISGKTAKMAPNRSCSGVAIYAALKNPLPAGTVTHSVVMPDDPADLYRALKSNSSPNQTMSFVNYYEPGHIYSNKKATVAVLLTAPADSADYDLKTPWVRDELDRVSNLIGLERPIDELFEDFKVLNANYFEGFGALGGALYGAKNPLWQSGPFHNPSYRSLTKPWLYRVGASVHPGGGIPAVMGGAMNSISSLI
;
A
#
# COMPACT_ATOMS: atom_id res chain seq x y z
N MET A 1 27.15 18.83 -8.25
CA MET A 1 28.23 18.20 -7.47
C MET A 1 27.67 17.04 -6.68
N PRO A 2 28.35 15.89 -6.58
CA PRO A 2 27.96 14.78 -5.72
C PRO A 2 27.75 15.24 -4.27
N LYS A 3 26.73 14.67 -3.60
CA LYS A 3 26.40 14.94 -2.21
C LYS A 3 26.46 13.64 -1.41
N ASN A 4 26.74 13.75 -0.10
CA ASN A 4 26.51 12.64 0.83
C ASN A 4 25.06 12.64 1.23
N ILE A 5 24.32 11.60 0.88
CA ILE A 5 22.90 11.45 1.15
C ILE A 5 22.66 10.26 2.07
N VAL A 6 22.01 10.50 3.18
CA VAL A 6 21.53 9.42 4.07
C VAL A 6 20.05 9.22 3.85
N VAL A 7 19.68 8.01 3.45
CA VAL A 7 18.30 7.55 3.33
C VAL A 7 17.94 6.75 4.59
N ILE A 8 16.86 7.13 5.27
CA ILE A 8 16.41 6.46 6.50
C ILE A 8 15.21 5.58 6.18
N GLY A 9 15.38 4.29 6.34
CA GLY A 9 14.41 3.24 6.05
C GLY A 9 14.57 2.66 4.64
N ALA A 10 14.72 1.33 4.57
CA ALA A 10 14.79 0.55 3.33
C ALA A 10 13.40 0.06 2.86
N GLY A 11 12.32 0.82 3.12
CA GLY A 11 11.02 0.63 2.50
C GLY A 11 11.01 1.06 1.03
N LEU A 12 9.90 0.81 0.31
CA LEU A 12 9.78 1.13 -1.12
C LEU A 12 10.15 2.58 -1.46
N GLY A 13 9.71 3.57 -0.66
CA GLY A 13 10.04 4.97 -0.90
C GLY A 13 11.53 5.28 -0.73
N GLY A 14 12.16 4.69 0.29
CA GLY A 14 13.61 4.83 0.53
C GLY A 14 14.43 4.18 -0.58
N LEU A 15 14.09 2.94 -0.96
CA LEU A 15 14.81 2.20 -2.02
C LEU A 15 14.64 2.85 -3.40
N THR A 16 13.42 3.31 -3.76
CA THR A 16 13.18 4.09 -4.98
C THR A 16 14.08 5.34 -5.03
N SER A 17 14.15 6.05 -3.91
CA SER A 17 15.01 7.25 -3.80
C SER A 17 16.48 6.89 -3.88
N ALA A 18 16.92 5.85 -3.18
CA ALA A 18 18.31 5.42 -3.14
C ALA A 18 18.83 5.02 -4.55
N ALA A 19 18.04 4.24 -5.30
CA ALA A 19 18.40 3.82 -6.64
C ALA A 19 18.63 5.02 -7.59
N LEU A 20 17.69 5.97 -7.62
CA LEU A 20 17.79 7.14 -8.50
C LEU A 20 18.91 8.10 -8.07
N LEU A 21 19.08 8.33 -6.76
CA LEU A 21 20.10 9.23 -6.23
C LEU A 21 21.52 8.67 -6.43
N ALA A 22 21.71 7.38 -6.20
CA ALA A 22 22.98 6.72 -6.45
C ALA A 22 23.30 6.71 -7.94
N GLN A 23 22.32 6.39 -8.80
CA GLN A 23 22.49 6.42 -10.25
C GLN A 23 22.82 7.83 -10.78
N LYS A 24 22.35 8.90 -10.11
CA LYS A 24 22.74 10.28 -10.39
C LYS A 24 24.20 10.59 -10.02
N GLY A 25 24.87 9.70 -9.28
CA GLY A 25 26.27 9.86 -8.84
C GLY A 25 26.40 10.50 -7.45
N HIS A 26 25.35 10.51 -6.62
CA HIS A 26 25.48 10.86 -5.22
C HIS A 26 26.04 9.70 -4.40
N LYS A 27 26.76 10.00 -3.31
CA LYS A 27 27.14 8.99 -2.33
C LYS A 27 25.95 8.73 -1.41
N VAL A 28 25.31 7.56 -1.57
CA VAL A 28 24.07 7.21 -0.85
C VAL A 28 24.34 6.11 0.18
N THR A 29 23.91 6.34 1.43
CA THR A 29 23.88 5.32 2.47
C THR A 29 22.44 5.17 2.97
N VAL A 30 21.90 3.95 2.88
CA VAL A 30 20.57 3.60 3.39
C VAL A 30 20.71 2.97 4.77
N LEU A 31 19.98 3.47 5.75
CA LEU A 31 19.99 2.97 7.13
C LEU A 31 18.62 2.33 7.43
N GLU A 32 18.61 1.02 7.65
CA GLU A 32 17.41 0.25 8.00
C GLU A 32 17.56 -0.35 9.40
N GLN A 33 16.51 -0.18 10.23
CA GLN A 33 16.54 -0.71 11.61
C GLN A 33 16.39 -2.23 11.69
N GLY A 34 15.66 -2.83 10.72
CA GLY A 34 15.42 -4.26 10.65
C GLY A 34 16.56 -5.02 9.99
N ASP A 35 16.43 -6.33 9.95
CA ASP A 35 17.33 -7.27 9.27
C ASP A 35 16.85 -7.61 7.85
N TRP A 36 15.87 -6.86 7.31
CA TRP A 36 15.28 -7.05 5.97
C TRP A 36 15.01 -5.72 5.29
N ILE A 37 14.89 -5.75 3.96
CA ILE A 37 14.47 -4.64 3.12
C ILE A 37 12.99 -4.75 2.74
N GLY A 38 12.41 -3.67 2.17
CA GLY A 38 11.02 -3.62 1.69
C GLY A 38 10.05 -3.00 2.69
N GLY A 39 10.45 -2.83 3.95
CA GLY A 39 9.58 -2.27 4.99
C GLY A 39 8.33 -3.13 5.21
N LYS A 40 7.12 -2.62 4.87
CA LYS A 40 5.86 -3.37 4.97
C LYS A 40 5.69 -4.42 3.86
N SER A 41 6.40 -4.29 2.73
CA SER A 41 6.46 -5.29 1.66
C SER A 41 7.61 -6.26 1.93
N ARG A 42 7.43 -7.08 2.96
CA ARG A 42 8.43 -8.00 3.49
C ARG A 42 8.12 -9.44 3.09
N ARG A 43 9.13 -10.28 3.01
CA ARG A 43 9.00 -11.73 2.92
C ARG A 43 9.19 -12.37 4.28
N ILE A 44 8.31 -13.30 4.64
CA ILE A 44 8.42 -14.14 5.82
C ILE A 44 8.40 -15.61 5.43
N GLU A 45 8.82 -16.47 6.33
CA GLU A 45 8.75 -17.91 6.19
C GLU A 45 7.82 -18.49 7.27
N VAL A 46 6.92 -19.40 6.85
CA VAL A 46 5.98 -20.13 7.71
C VAL A 46 6.01 -21.61 7.29
N ALA A 47 6.36 -22.50 8.19
CA ALA A 47 6.52 -23.95 7.93
C ALA A 47 7.36 -24.24 6.66
N GLY A 48 8.47 -23.51 6.47
CA GLY A 48 9.34 -23.66 5.30
C GLY A 48 8.74 -23.16 3.98
N GLN A 49 7.62 -22.42 4.02
CA GLN A 49 7.01 -21.79 2.85
C GLN A 49 7.19 -20.28 2.91
N VAL A 50 7.53 -19.64 1.79
CA VAL A 50 7.67 -18.18 1.72
C VAL A 50 6.31 -17.53 1.47
N ILE A 51 6.06 -16.42 2.15
CA ILE A 51 4.85 -15.61 2.01
C ILE A 51 5.25 -14.15 2.09
N ASP A 52 4.75 -13.33 1.15
CA ASP A 52 5.00 -11.90 1.19
C ASP A 52 3.93 -11.19 2.03
N THR A 53 4.36 -10.24 2.85
CA THR A 53 3.49 -9.41 3.67
C THR A 53 3.16 -8.10 2.98
N GLY A 54 2.08 -7.45 3.41
CA GLY A 54 1.67 -6.13 2.93
C GLY A 54 0.91 -6.20 1.60
N PRO A 55 1.36 -5.50 0.54
CA PRO A 55 0.62 -5.47 -0.71
C PRO A 55 0.61 -6.84 -1.40
N SER A 56 -0.57 -7.24 -1.90
CA SER A 56 -0.78 -8.52 -2.58
C SER A 56 -0.85 -8.39 -4.11
N LEU A 57 -0.99 -7.17 -4.62
CA LEU A 57 -1.20 -6.87 -6.03
C LEU A 57 -0.27 -5.76 -6.51
N PHE A 58 0.17 -5.88 -7.75
CA PHE A 58 0.84 -4.82 -8.49
C PHE A 58 -0.18 -4.12 -9.38
N THR A 59 -0.36 -2.81 -9.15
CA THR A 59 -1.32 -1.96 -9.85
C THR A 59 -0.63 -0.72 -10.40
N PHE A 60 -1.24 -0.06 -11.40
CA PHE A 60 -0.70 1.14 -12.06
C PHE A 60 0.73 0.93 -12.57
N PRO A 61 0.96 0.00 -13.50
CA PRO A 61 2.29 -0.33 -14.03
C PRO A 61 3.02 0.88 -14.60
N GLY A 62 2.32 1.90 -15.11
CA GLY A 62 2.91 3.13 -15.63
C GLY A 62 3.76 3.90 -14.62
N VAL A 63 3.54 3.73 -13.31
CA VAL A 63 4.42 4.32 -12.28
C VAL A 63 5.76 3.59 -12.22
N TRP A 64 5.73 2.26 -12.31
CA TRP A 64 6.95 1.43 -12.39
C TRP A 64 7.73 1.73 -13.66
N GLU A 65 7.06 1.78 -14.81
CA GLU A 65 7.66 2.14 -16.10
C GLU A 65 8.31 3.54 -16.04
N THR A 66 7.65 4.49 -15.37
CA THR A 66 8.21 5.84 -15.15
C THR A 66 9.48 5.79 -14.32
N PHE A 67 9.52 4.95 -13.28
CA PHE A 67 10.74 4.75 -12.49
C PHE A 67 11.87 4.16 -13.33
N LEU A 68 11.59 3.10 -14.09
CA LEU A 68 12.59 2.46 -14.96
C LEU A 68 13.12 3.43 -16.00
N ALA A 69 12.25 4.22 -16.64
CA ALA A 69 12.63 5.23 -17.63
C ALA A 69 13.56 6.29 -17.00
N LYS A 70 13.22 6.82 -15.81
CA LYS A 70 14.06 7.77 -15.08
C LYS A 70 15.44 7.18 -14.72
N TYR A 71 15.48 5.92 -14.29
CA TYR A 71 16.72 5.23 -13.98
C TYR A 71 17.61 5.11 -15.21
N GLN A 72 17.03 4.77 -16.39
CA GLN A 72 17.74 4.71 -17.66
C GLN A 72 18.20 6.10 -18.16
N GLU A 73 17.37 7.13 -18.03
CA GLU A 73 17.73 8.52 -18.37
C GLU A 73 18.96 9.01 -17.58
N LEU A 74 19.15 8.50 -16.37
CA LEU A 74 20.34 8.74 -15.55
C LEU A 74 21.54 7.88 -15.94
N GLY A 75 21.45 7.08 -17.00
CA GLY A 75 22.49 6.20 -17.49
C GLY A 75 22.51 4.80 -16.87
N GLY A 76 21.48 4.45 -16.10
CA GLY A 76 21.34 3.13 -15.49
C GLY A 76 21.07 2.03 -16.50
N LYS A 77 21.66 0.86 -16.27
CA LYS A 77 21.35 -0.35 -17.03
C LYS A 77 20.29 -1.15 -16.29
N LEU A 78 19.21 -1.47 -16.97
CA LEU A 78 18.18 -2.32 -16.38
C LEU A 78 18.65 -3.79 -16.42
N PRO A 79 18.52 -4.53 -15.31
CA PRO A 79 18.63 -5.98 -15.36
C PRO A 79 17.45 -6.57 -16.16
N LYS A 80 17.43 -7.90 -16.30
CA LYS A 80 16.23 -8.58 -16.78
C LYS A 80 15.04 -8.14 -15.91
N ASP A 81 14.00 -7.65 -16.56
CA ASP A 81 12.82 -7.12 -15.87
C ASP A 81 12.11 -8.21 -15.03
N LEU A 82 11.26 -7.76 -14.11
CA LEU A 82 10.39 -8.63 -13.34
C LEU A 82 9.42 -9.36 -14.28
N GLU A 83 9.30 -10.67 -14.12
CA GLU A 83 8.27 -11.44 -14.79
C GLU A 83 6.95 -11.29 -14.02
N PHE A 84 5.96 -10.66 -14.64
CA PHE A 84 4.64 -10.49 -14.03
C PHE A 84 3.68 -11.60 -14.46
N ILE A 85 3.05 -12.22 -13.48
CA ILE A 85 1.96 -13.17 -13.68
C ILE A 85 0.67 -12.37 -13.61
N ARG A 86 -0.06 -12.31 -14.74
CA ARG A 86 -1.38 -11.70 -14.79
C ARG A 86 -2.40 -12.66 -14.19
N LEU A 87 -3.23 -12.16 -13.28
CA LEU A 87 -4.32 -12.93 -12.68
C LEU A 87 -5.57 -12.85 -13.55
N ALA A 88 -6.38 -13.91 -13.53
CA ALA A 88 -7.58 -14.03 -14.36
C ALA A 88 -8.68 -13.05 -13.93
N GLU A 89 -8.82 -12.84 -12.61
CA GLU A 89 -9.80 -11.94 -12.01
C GLU A 89 -9.11 -10.93 -11.09
N VAL A 90 -9.72 -9.75 -10.94
CA VAL A 90 -9.29 -8.73 -9.97
C VAL A 90 -9.59 -9.20 -8.55
N GLY A 91 -10.70 -9.90 -8.36
CA GLY A 91 -11.10 -10.51 -7.12
C GLY A 91 -12.50 -11.06 -7.16
N ARG A 92 -12.76 -11.98 -6.25
CA ARG A 92 -14.09 -12.53 -5.96
C ARG A 92 -14.62 -11.93 -4.69
N TYR A 93 -15.79 -11.30 -4.74
CA TYR A 93 -16.40 -10.59 -3.63
C TYR A 93 -17.56 -11.39 -3.06
N PHE A 94 -17.58 -11.52 -1.75
CA PHE A 94 -18.68 -12.12 -0.98
C PHE A 94 -19.38 -11.01 -0.23
N PHE A 95 -20.65 -10.75 -0.58
CA PHE A 95 -21.40 -9.62 -0.06
C PHE A 95 -22.90 -9.88 -0.01
N ARG A 96 -23.50 -9.81 1.17
CA ARG A 96 -24.94 -9.97 1.41
C ARG A 96 -25.51 -11.26 0.80
N GLY A 97 -24.78 -12.37 0.96
CA GLY A 97 -25.19 -13.68 0.43
C GLY A 97 -24.98 -13.87 -1.07
N ASP A 98 -24.39 -12.90 -1.76
CA ASP A 98 -24.05 -12.99 -3.19
C ASP A 98 -22.55 -13.14 -3.38
N GLN A 99 -22.16 -13.74 -4.53
CA GLN A 99 -20.79 -13.88 -4.97
C GLN A 99 -20.61 -13.15 -6.29
N ILE A 100 -19.69 -12.19 -6.32
CA ILE A 100 -19.52 -11.30 -7.47
C ILE A 100 -18.05 -11.28 -7.87
N ASP A 101 -17.73 -11.70 -9.08
CA ASP A 101 -16.39 -11.57 -9.63
C ASP A 101 -16.22 -10.19 -10.28
N ILE A 102 -15.03 -9.61 -10.17
CA ILE A 102 -14.63 -8.42 -10.91
C ILE A 102 -13.58 -8.83 -11.96
N PRO A 103 -13.84 -8.60 -13.26
CA PRO A 103 -14.98 -7.91 -13.90
C PRO A 103 -16.33 -8.60 -13.67
N VAL A 104 -17.39 -7.82 -13.50
CA VAL A 104 -18.73 -8.36 -13.26
C VAL A 104 -19.22 -9.16 -14.46
N PRO A 105 -19.52 -10.47 -14.33
CA PRO A 105 -19.90 -11.34 -15.45
C PRO A 105 -21.26 -10.97 -16.04
N GLU A 106 -21.50 -11.37 -17.32
CA GLU A 106 -22.74 -11.06 -18.04
C GLU A 106 -23.99 -11.61 -17.36
N SER A 107 -23.87 -12.72 -16.67
CA SER A 107 -24.97 -13.35 -15.94
C SER A 107 -25.42 -12.61 -14.70
N HIS A 108 -24.62 -11.67 -14.19
CA HIS A 108 -24.91 -10.95 -12.95
C HIS A 108 -25.79 -9.71 -13.22
N GLN A 109 -26.74 -9.43 -12.32
CA GLN A 109 -27.64 -8.27 -12.43
C GLN A 109 -26.93 -6.92 -12.51
N TRP A 110 -25.71 -6.82 -11.98
CA TRP A 110 -24.90 -5.59 -12.01
C TRP A 110 -24.02 -5.45 -13.25
N HIS A 111 -24.09 -6.38 -14.21
CA HIS A 111 -23.22 -6.32 -15.39
C HIS A 111 -23.39 -5.01 -16.19
N LYS A 112 -24.62 -4.63 -16.54
CA LYS A 112 -24.88 -3.38 -17.28
C LYS A 112 -24.45 -2.12 -16.54
N PRO A 113 -24.82 -1.91 -15.26
CA PRO A 113 -24.26 -0.82 -14.46
C PRO A 113 -22.72 -0.84 -14.38
N TRP A 114 -22.13 -2.02 -14.21
CA TRP A 114 -20.68 -2.17 -14.19
C TRP A 114 -20.02 -1.74 -15.51
N GLN A 115 -20.51 -2.23 -16.65
CA GLN A 115 -20.00 -1.81 -17.97
C GLN A 115 -20.07 -0.30 -18.17
N LYS A 116 -21.19 0.32 -17.78
CA LYS A 116 -21.34 1.78 -17.85
C LYS A 116 -20.33 2.49 -16.99
N PHE A 117 -20.07 1.99 -15.78
CA PHE A 117 -19.08 2.53 -14.85
C PHE A 117 -17.67 2.40 -15.44
N VAL A 118 -17.28 1.22 -15.92
CA VAL A 118 -15.98 0.98 -16.54
C VAL A 118 -15.75 1.90 -17.74
N ALA A 119 -16.75 2.05 -18.61
CA ALA A 119 -16.65 2.93 -19.78
C ALA A 119 -16.34 4.40 -19.42
N GLN A 120 -16.81 4.87 -18.26
CA GLN A 120 -16.55 6.22 -17.77
C GLN A 120 -15.15 6.37 -17.14
N HIS A 121 -14.59 5.30 -16.57
CA HIS A 121 -13.42 5.36 -15.69
C HIS A 121 -12.14 4.78 -16.29
N LYS A 122 -12.22 3.83 -17.23
CA LYS A 122 -11.04 3.11 -17.76
C LYS A 122 -9.98 4.01 -18.38
N ALA A 123 -10.40 5.13 -18.97
CA ALA A 123 -9.48 6.09 -19.59
C ALA A 123 -8.74 6.98 -18.58
N LEU A 124 -9.01 6.84 -17.27
CA LEU A 124 -8.40 7.65 -16.23
C LEU A 124 -7.06 7.10 -15.71
N GLU A 125 -6.65 5.91 -16.14
CA GLU A 125 -5.38 5.32 -15.72
C GLU A 125 -4.18 6.24 -16.00
N GLY A 126 -4.00 6.66 -17.27
CA GLY A 126 -2.90 7.56 -17.65
C GLY A 126 -2.94 8.91 -16.91
N PRO A 127 -4.09 9.61 -16.83
CA PRO A 127 -4.26 10.77 -15.96
C PRO A 127 -3.88 10.52 -14.49
N ILE A 128 -4.30 9.41 -13.90
CA ILE A 128 -3.96 9.08 -12.52
C ILE A 128 -2.46 8.81 -12.36
N THR A 129 -1.87 8.02 -13.26
CA THR A 129 -0.42 7.78 -13.30
C THR A 129 0.36 9.09 -13.42
N THR A 130 -0.12 10.01 -14.28
CA THR A 130 0.48 11.35 -14.40
C THR A 130 0.46 12.10 -13.08
N LEU A 131 -0.67 12.09 -12.35
CA LEU A 131 -0.76 12.75 -11.04
C LEU A 131 0.12 12.08 -9.97
N LEU A 132 0.24 10.76 -10.00
CA LEU A 132 1.10 10.03 -9.07
C LEU A 132 2.60 10.33 -9.31
N THR A 133 2.98 10.60 -10.56
CA THR A 133 4.38 10.80 -10.96
C THR A 133 4.75 12.27 -11.23
N SER A 134 3.82 13.21 -11.04
CA SER A 134 4.05 14.64 -11.16
C SER A 134 4.09 15.33 -9.80
N ALA A 135 4.97 16.32 -9.67
CA ALA A 135 4.99 17.15 -8.47
C ALA A 135 3.66 17.93 -8.34
N PRO A 136 3.17 18.16 -7.11
CA PRO A 136 2.05 19.06 -6.90
C PRO A 136 2.32 20.45 -7.52
N LEU A 137 1.37 21.00 -8.26
CA LEU A 137 1.46 22.25 -9.02
C LEU A 137 2.31 22.16 -10.32
N ASP A 138 2.69 20.97 -10.76
CA ASP A 138 3.31 20.82 -12.09
C ASP A 138 2.24 21.13 -13.18
N LEU A 139 2.55 22.10 -14.04
CA LEU A 139 1.65 22.49 -15.13
C LEU A 139 1.39 21.31 -16.11
N LYS A 140 2.31 20.36 -16.20
CA LYS A 140 2.14 19.14 -17.00
C LYS A 140 0.99 18.26 -16.50
N ALA A 141 0.58 18.40 -15.24
CA ALA A 141 -0.53 17.67 -14.66
C ALA A 141 -1.91 18.30 -14.99
N LEU A 142 -1.98 19.54 -15.51
CA LEU A 142 -3.25 20.23 -15.80
C LEU A 142 -4.18 19.47 -16.77
N PRO A 143 -3.69 18.87 -17.90
CA PRO A 143 -4.55 18.08 -18.76
C PRO A 143 -5.13 16.83 -18.04
N ALA A 144 -4.34 16.18 -17.16
CA ALA A 144 -4.80 15.06 -16.37
C ALA A 144 -5.89 15.49 -15.37
N LEU A 145 -5.70 16.60 -14.67
CA LEU A 145 -6.70 17.20 -13.79
C LEU A 145 -7.99 17.54 -14.53
N GLY A 146 -7.90 18.09 -15.73
CA GLY A 146 -9.07 18.38 -16.57
C GLY A 146 -9.89 17.12 -16.89
N LYS A 147 -9.23 16.01 -17.22
CA LYS A 147 -9.90 14.72 -17.47
C LYS A 147 -10.60 14.18 -16.21
N LEU A 148 -9.98 14.31 -15.05
CA LEU A 148 -10.59 13.90 -13.78
C LEU A 148 -11.79 14.78 -13.43
N LEU A 149 -11.70 16.11 -13.60
CA LEU A 149 -12.80 17.03 -13.37
C LEU A 149 -14.01 16.74 -14.29
N ASN A 150 -13.77 16.31 -15.52
CA ASN A 150 -14.85 15.91 -16.42
C ASN A 150 -15.64 14.70 -15.90
N VAL A 151 -14.98 13.77 -15.18
CA VAL A 151 -15.64 12.57 -14.64
C VAL A 151 -16.26 12.85 -13.28
N TYR A 152 -15.50 13.48 -12.37
CA TYR A 152 -15.95 13.65 -10.97
C TYR A 152 -16.71 14.96 -10.74
N GLY A 153 -16.59 15.93 -11.64
CA GLY A 153 -17.16 17.27 -11.46
C GLY A 153 -16.55 17.96 -10.23
N THR A 154 -17.41 18.57 -9.43
CA THR A 154 -17.03 19.27 -8.19
C THR A 154 -17.14 18.42 -6.92
N ARG A 155 -17.32 17.12 -7.06
CA ARG A 155 -17.44 16.21 -5.91
C ARG A 155 -16.08 15.99 -5.26
N LEU A 156 -16.05 16.20 -3.96
CA LEU A 156 -14.78 16.23 -3.22
C LEU A 156 -14.41 14.87 -2.60
N SER A 157 -15.37 13.95 -2.46
CA SER A 157 -15.11 12.62 -1.89
C SER A 157 -15.63 11.49 -2.77
N THR A 158 -15.08 10.31 -2.57
CA THR A 158 -15.55 9.06 -3.20
C THR A 158 -17.02 8.83 -2.91
N ASN A 159 -17.44 9.02 -1.65
CA ASN A 159 -18.84 8.87 -1.25
C ASN A 159 -19.78 9.84 -2.01
N ASN A 160 -19.41 11.13 -2.05
CA ASN A 160 -20.21 12.14 -2.76
C ASN A 160 -20.32 11.83 -4.25
N TYR A 161 -19.23 11.32 -4.85
CA TYR A 161 -19.24 10.93 -6.26
C TYR A 161 -20.15 9.73 -6.50
N LEU A 162 -19.96 8.62 -5.79
CA LEU A 162 -20.76 7.40 -5.97
C LEU A 162 -22.25 7.65 -5.71
N ASN A 163 -22.59 8.41 -4.67
CA ASN A 163 -23.98 8.79 -4.39
C ASN A 163 -24.63 9.66 -5.48
N SER A 164 -23.83 10.36 -6.27
CA SER A 164 -24.36 11.12 -7.42
C SER A 164 -24.73 10.24 -8.62
N LEU A 165 -24.32 8.98 -8.63
CA LEU A 165 -24.61 8.02 -9.69
C LEU A 165 -25.95 7.32 -9.39
N SER A 166 -27.07 8.02 -9.63
CA SER A 166 -28.45 7.54 -9.34
C SER A 166 -28.81 6.24 -10.08
N TRP A 167 -28.15 5.95 -11.18
CA TRP A 167 -28.34 4.74 -12.00
C TRP A 167 -27.60 3.51 -11.46
N MET A 168 -26.68 3.68 -10.49
CA MET A 168 -25.85 2.60 -9.96
C MET A 168 -26.53 1.97 -8.76
N PRO A 169 -26.67 0.62 -8.70
CA PRO A 169 -27.18 -0.10 -7.52
C PRO A 169 -26.32 0.18 -6.27
N GLU A 170 -26.98 0.31 -5.12
CA GLU A 170 -26.29 0.62 -3.85
C GLU A 170 -25.23 -0.43 -3.51
N GLY A 171 -25.52 -1.73 -3.67
CA GLY A 171 -24.53 -2.78 -3.40
C GLY A 171 -23.28 -2.66 -4.28
N LEU A 172 -23.42 -2.19 -5.54
CA LEU A 172 -22.27 -1.95 -6.41
C LEU A 172 -21.48 -0.70 -5.96
N LYS A 173 -22.17 0.34 -5.44
CA LYS A 173 -21.50 1.49 -4.83
C LYS A 173 -20.70 1.07 -3.59
N ASP A 174 -21.29 0.23 -2.72
CA ASP A 174 -20.62 -0.32 -1.55
C ASP A 174 -19.36 -1.11 -1.93
N LEU A 175 -19.47 -1.98 -2.95
CA LEU A 175 -18.34 -2.78 -3.45
C LEU A 175 -17.20 -1.89 -3.99
N ILE A 176 -17.51 -0.82 -4.68
CA ILE A 176 -16.48 0.12 -5.15
C ILE A 176 -15.91 0.93 -3.98
N ALA A 177 -16.77 1.41 -3.09
CA ALA A 177 -16.40 2.26 -1.97
C ALA A 177 -15.50 1.57 -0.93
N ILE A 178 -15.68 0.26 -0.72
CA ILE A 178 -14.91 -0.47 0.31
C ILE A 178 -13.39 -0.41 0.06
N HIS A 179 -12.98 -0.28 -1.19
CA HIS A 179 -11.57 -0.16 -1.57
C HIS A 179 -10.89 1.13 -1.12
N THR A 180 -11.64 2.11 -0.60
CA THR A 180 -11.04 3.28 0.05
C THR A 180 -10.28 2.90 1.31
N LEU A 181 -10.59 1.76 1.94
CA LEU A 181 -9.84 1.21 3.06
C LEU A 181 -8.42 0.76 2.66
N ASN A 182 -8.14 0.55 1.37
CA ASN A 182 -6.77 0.36 0.88
C ASN A 182 -5.91 1.64 0.99
N ALA A 183 -6.55 2.81 1.21
CA ALA A 183 -5.89 4.04 1.66
C ALA A 183 -6.05 4.27 3.17
N GLY A 184 -6.65 3.33 3.87
CA GLY A 184 -6.83 3.34 5.32
C GLY A 184 -7.94 4.23 5.85
N VAL A 185 -8.84 4.74 4.99
CA VAL A 185 -9.89 5.67 5.40
C VAL A 185 -11.22 5.40 4.69
N SER A 186 -12.33 5.88 5.26
CA SER A 186 -13.67 5.72 4.73
C SER A 186 -13.90 6.55 3.45
N PRO A 187 -14.93 6.22 2.64
CA PRO A 187 -15.16 6.87 1.34
C PRO A 187 -15.56 8.34 1.43
N ASP A 188 -16.03 8.82 2.57
CA ASP A 188 -16.26 10.26 2.83
C ASP A 188 -14.95 11.04 3.06
N GLN A 189 -13.86 10.36 3.33
CA GLN A 189 -12.53 10.92 3.62
C GLN A 189 -11.49 10.67 2.52
N THR A 190 -11.88 10.06 1.41
CA THR A 190 -11.01 9.82 0.25
C THR A 190 -11.43 10.65 -0.95
N LEU A 191 -10.46 11.04 -1.77
CA LEU A 191 -10.72 11.72 -3.04
C LEU A 191 -11.52 10.79 -3.99
N PRO A 192 -12.37 11.34 -4.89
CA PRO A 192 -13.21 10.56 -5.79
C PRO A 192 -12.43 9.67 -6.77
N ILE A 193 -11.15 9.94 -6.96
CA ILE A 193 -10.22 9.14 -7.78
C ILE A 193 -10.16 7.67 -7.34
N TYR A 194 -10.39 7.39 -6.05
CA TYR A 194 -10.42 6.02 -5.53
C TYR A 194 -11.56 5.18 -6.10
N ALA A 195 -12.68 5.81 -6.52
CA ALA A 195 -13.76 5.10 -7.18
C ALA A 195 -13.31 4.44 -8.50
N SER A 196 -12.32 5.02 -9.21
CA SER A 196 -11.87 4.48 -10.50
C SER A 196 -10.99 3.25 -10.39
N MET A 197 -10.46 2.94 -9.21
CA MET A 197 -9.45 1.87 -9.07
C MET A 197 -9.96 0.51 -9.55
N THR A 198 -11.17 0.11 -9.14
CA THR A 198 -11.75 -1.17 -9.55
C THR A 198 -11.99 -1.27 -11.05
N ALA A 199 -12.45 -0.19 -11.69
CA ALA A 199 -12.66 -0.12 -13.12
C ALA A 199 -11.34 -0.20 -13.90
N ILE A 200 -10.32 0.52 -13.47
CA ILE A 200 -8.98 0.52 -14.09
C ILE A 200 -8.34 -0.87 -13.95
N MET A 201 -8.36 -1.45 -12.76
CA MET A 201 -7.84 -2.80 -12.53
C MET A 201 -8.56 -3.85 -13.37
N SER A 202 -9.87 -3.71 -13.55
CA SER A 202 -10.67 -4.60 -14.41
C SER A 202 -10.24 -4.55 -15.88
N GLU A 203 -9.94 -3.38 -16.42
CA GLU A 203 -9.51 -3.20 -17.81
C GLU A 203 -8.05 -3.62 -18.04
N GLN A 204 -7.15 -3.18 -17.16
CA GLN A 204 -5.72 -3.48 -17.28
C GLN A 204 -5.36 -4.88 -16.82
N GLY A 205 -6.20 -5.47 -15.97
CA GLY A 205 -5.88 -6.63 -15.16
C GLY A 205 -5.00 -6.25 -13.97
N ILE A 206 -4.79 -7.21 -13.13
CA ILE A 206 -3.85 -7.14 -12.01
C ILE A 206 -2.76 -8.19 -12.20
N SER A 207 -1.61 -7.91 -11.65
CA SER A 207 -0.45 -8.79 -11.77
C SER A 207 0.26 -8.96 -10.44
N VAL A 208 0.98 -10.06 -10.32
CA VAL A 208 1.91 -10.31 -9.21
C VAL A 208 3.26 -10.71 -9.82
N PRO A 209 4.38 -10.19 -9.38
CA PRO A 209 5.67 -10.67 -9.83
C PRO A 209 5.82 -12.17 -9.53
N ARG A 210 6.42 -12.93 -10.46
CA ARG A 210 6.83 -14.31 -10.17
C ARG A 210 7.81 -14.31 -9.01
N GLY A 211 7.52 -15.09 -7.99
CA GLY A 211 8.22 -15.05 -6.72
C GLY A 211 7.55 -14.15 -5.67
N GLY A 212 6.53 -13.36 -6.05
CA GLY A 212 5.72 -12.53 -5.15
C GLY A 212 6.08 -11.04 -5.14
N MET A 213 5.36 -10.29 -4.33
CA MET A 213 5.47 -8.82 -4.28
C MET A 213 6.80 -8.32 -3.72
N ASN A 214 7.50 -9.12 -2.93
CA ASN A 214 8.82 -8.76 -2.38
C ASN A 214 9.91 -8.65 -3.46
N GLU A 215 9.70 -9.20 -4.66
CA GLU A 215 10.63 -9.02 -5.80
C GLU A 215 10.78 -7.54 -6.18
N VAL A 216 9.76 -6.71 -5.95
CA VAL A 216 9.83 -5.27 -6.24
C VAL A 216 10.88 -4.56 -5.36
N PRO A 217 10.82 -4.60 -4.03
CA PRO A 217 11.88 -4.01 -3.21
C PRO A 217 13.24 -4.68 -3.38
N GLN A 218 13.31 -5.97 -3.70
CA GLN A 218 14.58 -6.65 -4.00
C GLN A 218 15.24 -6.05 -5.24
N LEU A 219 14.48 -5.85 -6.33
CA LEU A 219 15.00 -5.22 -7.53
C LEU A 219 15.43 -3.77 -7.29
N LEU A 220 14.63 -2.99 -6.53
CA LEU A 220 15.00 -1.62 -6.18
C LEU A 220 16.31 -1.55 -5.38
N ALA A 221 16.49 -2.45 -4.41
CA ALA A 221 17.73 -2.54 -3.64
C ALA A 221 18.92 -2.90 -4.52
N LYS A 222 18.76 -3.91 -5.38
CA LYS A 222 19.80 -4.30 -6.34
C LYS A 222 20.22 -3.14 -7.24
N LEU A 223 19.24 -2.40 -7.80
CA LEU A 223 19.54 -1.21 -8.63
C LEU A 223 20.26 -0.13 -7.82
N ALA A 224 19.90 0.08 -6.56
CA ALA A 224 20.60 1.03 -5.70
C ALA A 224 22.06 0.62 -5.45
N GLU A 225 22.30 -0.65 -5.10
CA GLU A 225 23.65 -1.19 -4.84
C GLU A 225 24.52 -1.20 -6.11
N GLU A 226 23.98 -1.62 -7.26
CA GLU A 226 24.67 -1.59 -8.55
C GLU A 226 25.05 -0.16 -8.98
N SER A 227 24.28 0.85 -8.51
CA SER A 227 24.57 2.28 -8.69
C SER A 227 25.54 2.85 -7.64
N GLY A 228 26.00 2.04 -6.68
CA GLY A 228 26.98 2.43 -5.66
C GLY A 228 26.36 2.92 -4.33
N ALA A 229 25.08 2.67 -4.07
CA ALA A 229 24.51 2.87 -2.73
C ALA A 229 24.96 1.78 -1.77
N GLU A 230 25.17 2.15 -0.50
CA GLU A 230 25.42 1.22 0.61
C GLU A 230 24.12 1.02 1.40
N ILE A 231 23.62 -0.22 1.51
CA ILE A 231 22.42 -0.54 2.31
C ILE A 231 22.87 -1.24 3.59
N LEU A 232 22.62 -0.61 4.73
CA LEU A 232 23.03 -1.08 6.06
C LEU A 232 21.80 -1.48 6.88
N LEU A 233 21.67 -2.78 7.15
CA LEU A 233 20.64 -3.35 8.01
C LEU A 233 21.06 -3.28 9.48
N GLY A 234 20.09 -3.41 10.42
CA GLY A 234 20.33 -3.32 11.85
C GLY A 234 20.69 -1.91 12.35
N GLN A 235 20.57 -0.89 11.50
CA GLN A 235 20.99 0.49 11.82
C GLN A 235 19.80 1.35 12.26
N ARG A 236 19.39 1.22 13.49
CA ARG A 236 18.32 2.06 14.07
C ARG A 236 18.79 3.50 14.24
N VAL A 237 18.12 4.44 13.55
CA VAL A 237 18.38 5.88 13.68
C VAL A 237 17.81 6.39 15.00
N MET A 238 18.64 7.12 15.75
CA MET A 238 18.32 7.68 17.06
C MET A 238 18.12 9.20 17.04
N SER A 239 18.76 9.90 16.09
CA SER A 239 18.56 11.34 15.92
C SER A 239 18.94 11.80 14.50
N ILE A 240 18.31 12.89 14.06
CA ILE A 240 18.52 13.51 12.76
C ILE A 240 18.85 15.00 12.97
N SER A 241 19.92 15.47 12.35
CA SER A 241 20.32 16.87 12.31
C SER A 241 20.71 17.31 10.91
N LYS A 242 20.97 18.59 10.72
CA LYS A 242 21.29 19.18 9.41
C LYS A 242 22.49 18.52 8.71
N HIS A 243 23.48 18.04 9.48
CA HIS A 243 24.73 17.51 8.93
C HIS A 243 25.05 16.08 9.35
N ALA A 244 24.17 15.45 10.14
CA ALA A 244 24.42 14.11 10.65
C ALA A 244 23.13 13.36 10.97
N VAL A 245 23.18 12.05 10.70
CA VAL A 245 22.22 11.05 11.18
C VAL A 245 22.96 10.12 12.13
N LYS A 246 22.45 9.96 13.36
CA LYS A 246 23.08 9.12 14.39
C LYS A 246 22.28 7.84 14.58
N THR A 247 22.99 6.72 14.57
CA THR A 247 22.48 5.43 15.03
C THR A 247 22.99 5.14 16.44
N GLN A 248 22.69 3.98 16.98
CA GLN A 248 23.26 3.53 18.25
C GLN A 248 24.79 3.36 18.18
N GLU A 249 25.32 2.98 17.01
CA GLU A 249 26.71 2.61 16.81
C GLU A 249 27.60 3.78 16.39
N ARG A 250 27.11 4.59 15.43
CA ARG A 250 27.94 5.67 14.83
C ARG A 250 27.12 6.83 14.29
N SER A 251 27.84 7.88 13.86
CA SER A 251 27.26 9.04 13.20
C SER A 251 27.65 9.05 11.73
N TYR A 252 26.67 9.28 10.86
CA TYR A 252 26.81 9.41 9.41
C TYR A 252 26.72 10.89 9.01
N SER A 253 27.74 11.40 8.33
CA SER A 253 27.68 12.76 7.76
C SER A 253 26.69 12.79 6.60
N ALA A 254 25.86 13.84 6.52
CA ALA A 254 24.87 14.01 5.47
C ALA A 254 24.75 15.47 5.02
N ASP A 255 24.83 15.70 3.71
CA ASP A 255 24.47 16.97 3.09
C ASP A 255 22.93 17.05 2.93
N VAL A 256 22.32 15.89 2.70
CA VAL A 256 20.87 15.68 2.52
C VAL A 256 20.44 14.44 3.27
N VAL A 257 19.27 14.52 3.90
CA VAL A 257 18.59 13.39 4.53
C VAL A 257 17.28 13.13 3.78
N VAL A 258 17.05 11.89 3.36
CA VAL A 258 15.78 11.41 2.82
C VAL A 258 15.16 10.46 3.84
N SER A 259 14.05 10.85 4.45
CA SER A 259 13.37 10.03 5.45
C SER A 259 12.17 9.30 4.84
N SER A 260 12.20 7.96 4.89
CA SER A 260 11.09 7.06 4.54
C SER A 260 10.30 6.58 5.76
N LEU A 261 10.56 7.17 6.92
CA LEU A 261 9.81 6.93 8.15
C LEU A 261 8.48 7.69 8.13
N ASP A 262 7.57 7.30 9.03
CA ASP A 262 6.41 8.13 9.32
C ASP A 262 6.85 9.57 9.65
N ALA A 263 6.09 10.55 9.17
CA ALA A 263 6.46 11.94 9.32
C ALA A 263 6.55 12.39 10.79
N SER A 264 5.67 11.87 11.65
CA SER A 264 5.69 12.17 13.09
C SER A 264 6.95 11.61 13.78
N LEU A 265 7.38 10.43 13.37
CA LEU A 265 8.62 9.81 13.86
C LEU A 265 9.85 10.59 13.36
N THR A 266 9.85 11.01 12.09
CA THR A 266 10.89 11.86 11.52
C THR A 266 11.04 13.16 12.32
N ASP A 267 9.93 13.82 12.61
CA ASP A 267 9.95 15.08 13.38
C ASP A 267 10.36 14.86 14.85
N ALA A 268 10.01 13.73 15.44
CA ALA A 268 10.46 13.32 16.76
C ALA A 268 12.00 13.15 16.82
N LEU A 269 12.57 12.43 15.85
CA LEU A 269 14.02 12.20 15.75
C LEU A 269 14.80 13.50 15.52
N ILE A 270 14.20 14.49 14.86
CA ILE A 270 14.82 15.81 14.67
C ILE A 270 14.71 16.67 15.93
N SER A 271 13.58 16.64 16.62
CA SER A 271 13.32 17.51 17.77
C SER A 271 13.81 16.95 19.09
N GLY A 272 14.16 15.66 19.15
CA GLY A 272 14.45 14.94 20.39
C GLY A 272 13.24 14.72 21.30
N LYS A 273 12.01 14.95 20.77
CA LYS A 273 10.75 14.78 21.50
C LYS A 273 10.12 13.43 21.16
N THR A 274 9.26 12.92 22.04
CA THR A 274 8.46 11.75 21.75
C THR A 274 7.50 12.02 20.58
N ALA A 275 7.41 11.08 19.65
CA ALA A 275 6.42 11.14 18.57
C ALA A 275 5.00 11.14 19.16
N LYS A 276 4.15 12.00 18.62
CA LYS A 276 2.76 12.12 19.08
C LYS A 276 1.83 11.34 18.16
N MET A 277 1.00 10.52 18.76
CA MET A 277 -0.07 9.83 18.04
C MET A 277 -1.10 10.85 17.53
N ALA A 278 -1.40 10.79 16.23
CA ALA A 278 -2.45 11.64 15.65
C ALA A 278 -3.82 11.19 16.18
N PRO A 279 -4.74 12.12 16.51
CA PRO A 279 -6.09 11.76 16.94
C PRO A 279 -6.88 11.05 15.82
N ASN A 280 -6.68 11.47 14.58
CA ASN A 280 -7.27 10.85 13.40
C ASN A 280 -6.18 10.05 12.67
N ARG A 281 -6.37 8.74 12.58
CA ARG A 281 -5.44 7.80 11.97
C ARG A 281 -6.11 6.99 10.87
N SER A 282 -5.33 6.50 9.93
CA SER A 282 -5.75 5.45 9.01
C SER A 282 -6.01 4.15 9.77
N CYS A 283 -6.75 3.21 9.17
CA CYS A 283 -6.94 1.90 9.77
C CYS A 283 -5.61 1.16 9.94
N SER A 284 -5.66 0.13 10.75
CA SER A 284 -4.66 -0.93 10.88
C SER A 284 -5.16 -2.21 10.21
N GLY A 285 -4.52 -3.33 10.51
CA GLY A 285 -4.92 -4.65 10.07
C GLY A 285 -4.52 -5.74 11.06
N VAL A 286 -5.23 -6.87 10.97
CA VAL A 286 -4.77 -8.16 11.50
C VAL A 286 -4.48 -9.02 10.29
N ALA A 287 -3.19 -9.24 10.02
CA ALA A 287 -2.72 -9.98 8.87
C ALA A 287 -2.21 -11.35 9.32
N ILE A 288 -2.93 -12.41 8.96
CA ILE A 288 -2.64 -13.79 9.31
C ILE A 288 -2.04 -14.45 8.07
N TYR A 289 -0.81 -14.88 8.15
CA TYR A 289 -0.08 -15.56 7.10
C TYR A 289 0.15 -17.01 7.50
N ALA A 290 -0.33 -17.96 6.69
CA ALA A 290 -0.30 -19.37 7.04
C ALA A 290 0.15 -20.27 5.89
N ALA A 291 0.88 -21.34 6.23
CA ALA A 291 1.04 -22.50 5.40
C ALA A 291 -0.11 -23.47 5.66
N LEU A 292 -0.70 -24.05 4.63
CA LEU A 292 -1.85 -24.93 4.74
C LEU A 292 -1.44 -26.40 4.80
N LYS A 293 -2.16 -27.18 5.63
CA LYS A 293 -2.06 -28.66 5.67
C LYS A 293 -2.49 -29.28 4.33
N ASN A 294 -3.56 -28.73 3.74
CA ASN A 294 -4.12 -29.13 2.45
C ASN A 294 -4.51 -27.89 1.65
N PRO A 295 -4.54 -27.95 0.31
CA PRO A 295 -5.07 -26.88 -0.51
C PRO A 295 -6.51 -26.52 -0.14
N LEU A 296 -6.92 -25.27 -0.39
CA LEU A 296 -8.31 -24.85 -0.30
C LEU A 296 -9.14 -25.53 -1.42
N PRO A 297 -10.48 -25.53 -1.34
CA PRO A 297 -11.34 -26.16 -2.33
C PRO A 297 -11.03 -25.71 -3.76
N ALA A 298 -11.16 -26.62 -4.73
CA ALA A 298 -10.97 -26.30 -6.15
C ALA A 298 -11.88 -25.14 -6.57
N GLY A 299 -11.31 -24.21 -7.36
CA GLY A 299 -12.01 -22.99 -7.77
C GLY A 299 -11.88 -21.82 -6.79
N THR A 300 -11.14 -21.97 -5.68
CA THR A 300 -10.73 -20.84 -4.85
C THR A 300 -9.81 -19.93 -5.67
N VAL A 301 -10.16 -18.66 -5.78
CA VAL A 301 -9.40 -17.67 -6.55
C VAL A 301 -8.23 -17.12 -5.73
N THR A 302 -7.24 -16.53 -6.43
CA THR A 302 -6.07 -15.95 -5.76
C THR A 302 -6.46 -14.82 -4.81
N HIS A 303 -7.47 -14.02 -5.14
CA HIS A 303 -7.93 -12.91 -4.30
C HIS A 303 -9.43 -12.98 -4.07
N SER A 304 -9.81 -13.21 -2.81
CA SER A 304 -11.19 -13.10 -2.34
C SER A 304 -11.33 -11.89 -1.41
N VAL A 305 -12.46 -11.20 -1.52
CA VAL A 305 -12.82 -10.06 -0.68
C VAL A 305 -14.12 -10.38 0.02
N VAL A 306 -14.08 -10.53 1.34
CA VAL A 306 -15.28 -10.72 2.15
C VAL A 306 -15.67 -9.37 2.72
N MET A 307 -16.82 -8.85 2.30
CA MET A 307 -17.32 -7.55 2.70
C MET A 307 -18.23 -7.65 3.94
N PRO A 308 -18.26 -6.63 4.81
CA PRO A 308 -19.27 -6.54 5.85
C PRO A 308 -20.66 -6.29 5.22
N ASP A 309 -21.72 -6.83 5.82
CA ASP A 309 -23.10 -6.62 5.34
C ASP A 309 -23.52 -5.15 5.43
N ASP A 310 -23.04 -4.43 6.45
CA ASP A 310 -23.16 -2.98 6.59
C ASP A 310 -21.76 -2.32 6.58
N PRO A 311 -21.23 -1.88 5.42
CA PRO A 311 -19.96 -1.17 5.36
C PRO A 311 -19.93 0.13 6.17
N ALA A 312 -21.07 0.79 6.39
CA ALA A 312 -21.13 2.01 7.17
C ALA A 312 -20.85 1.76 8.66
N ASP A 313 -21.24 0.59 9.19
CA ASP A 313 -20.90 0.18 10.55
C ASP A 313 -19.39 0.02 10.73
N LEU A 314 -18.73 -0.66 9.79
CA LEU A 314 -17.28 -0.77 9.76
C LEU A 314 -16.60 0.61 9.74
N TYR A 315 -17.05 1.53 8.88
CA TYR A 315 -16.46 2.88 8.82
C TYR A 315 -16.61 3.64 10.13
N ARG A 316 -17.76 3.48 10.85
CA ARG A 316 -17.98 4.07 12.19
C ARG A 316 -17.02 3.47 13.22
N ALA A 317 -16.89 2.14 13.25
CA ALA A 317 -15.99 1.45 14.16
C ALA A 317 -14.53 1.90 13.98
N LEU A 318 -14.03 1.92 12.74
CA LEU A 318 -12.68 2.38 12.42
C LEU A 318 -12.45 3.86 12.78
N LYS A 319 -13.47 4.71 12.61
CA LYS A 319 -13.39 6.15 12.96
C LYS A 319 -13.30 6.37 14.47
N SER A 320 -13.98 5.54 15.25
CA SER A 320 -13.95 5.58 16.72
C SER A 320 -12.83 4.75 17.34
N ASN A 321 -12.00 4.10 16.54
CA ASN A 321 -10.98 3.13 16.97
C ASN A 321 -11.56 2.03 17.86
N SER A 322 -12.74 1.51 17.52
CA SER A 322 -13.37 0.39 18.18
C SER A 322 -13.35 -0.87 17.30
N SER A 323 -13.41 -2.03 17.94
CA SER A 323 -13.51 -3.31 17.23
C SER A 323 -14.80 -3.35 16.38
N PRO A 324 -14.69 -3.75 15.10
CA PRO A 324 -15.87 -3.88 14.24
C PRO A 324 -16.68 -5.13 14.56
N ASN A 325 -17.98 -5.10 14.27
CA ASN A 325 -18.83 -6.31 14.31
C ASN A 325 -18.51 -7.25 13.14
N GLN A 326 -18.34 -6.68 11.94
CA GLN A 326 -17.86 -7.33 10.74
C GLN A 326 -16.84 -6.41 10.07
N THR A 327 -15.83 -6.97 9.43
CA THR A 327 -14.82 -6.18 8.75
C THR A 327 -14.66 -6.54 7.27
N MET A 328 -13.95 -5.69 6.53
CA MET A 328 -13.46 -6.07 5.20
C MET A 328 -12.27 -7.01 5.38
N SER A 329 -12.37 -8.19 4.79
CA SER A 329 -11.34 -9.22 4.85
C SER A 329 -10.87 -9.58 3.44
N PHE A 330 -9.54 -9.67 3.25
CA PHE A 330 -8.97 -10.28 2.06
C PHE A 330 -8.51 -11.70 2.40
N VAL A 331 -8.79 -12.64 1.50
CA VAL A 331 -8.21 -13.99 1.53
C VAL A 331 -7.37 -14.14 0.27
N ASN A 332 -6.05 -14.06 0.42
CA ASN A 332 -5.12 -14.23 -0.68
C ASN A 332 -4.58 -15.66 -0.64
N TYR A 333 -5.01 -16.48 -1.58
CA TYR A 333 -4.67 -17.88 -1.66
C TYR A 333 -3.68 -18.14 -2.79
N TYR A 334 -2.61 -18.86 -2.48
CA TYR A 334 -1.55 -19.17 -3.44
C TYR A 334 -1.33 -20.70 -3.50
N GLU A 335 -1.65 -21.26 -4.65
CA GLU A 335 -1.38 -22.66 -4.94
C GLU A 335 0.13 -22.94 -5.05
N PRO A 336 0.57 -24.18 -4.74
CA PRO A 336 1.97 -24.56 -4.89
C PRO A 336 2.48 -24.31 -6.30
N GLY A 337 3.61 -23.63 -6.43
CA GLY A 337 4.28 -23.39 -7.71
C GLY A 337 3.62 -22.34 -8.62
N HIS A 338 2.51 -21.68 -8.20
CA HIS A 338 1.84 -20.66 -9.02
C HIS A 338 2.60 -19.32 -8.98
N ILE A 339 2.55 -18.61 -7.83
CA ILE A 339 3.28 -17.36 -7.62
C ILE A 339 4.65 -17.64 -6.98
N TYR A 340 4.64 -18.40 -5.91
CA TYR A 340 5.84 -18.82 -5.18
C TYR A 340 6.26 -20.23 -5.57
N SER A 341 7.56 -20.53 -5.42
CA SER A 341 8.10 -21.89 -5.57
C SER A 341 7.81 -22.81 -4.37
N ASN A 342 6.80 -22.49 -3.59
CA ASN A 342 6.37 -23.24 -2.41
C ASN A 342 5.93 -24.66 -2.78
N LYS A 343 6.19 -25.61 -1.89
CA LYS A 343 5.71 -27.00 -2.01
C LYS A 343 4.31 -27.21 -1.46
N LYS A 344 3.87 -26.32 -0.56
CA LYS A 344 2.53 -26.31 0.05
C LYS A 344 1.79 -25.05 -0.33
N ALA A 345 0.47 -25.10 -0.31
CA ALA A 345 -0.37 -23.94 -0.46
C ALA A 345 -0.18 -22.99 0.73
N THR A 346 -0.29 -21.71 0.44
CA THR A 346 -0.20 -20.65 1.46
C THR A 346 -1.40 -19.72 1.35
N VAL A 347 -1.76 -19.10 2.47
CA VAL A 347 -2.86 -18.14 2.52
C VAL A 347 -2.48 -16.95 3.39
N ALA A 348 -2.94 -15.77 2.99
CA ALA A 348 -2.96 -14.59 3.83
C ALA A 348 -4.41 -14.15 4.06
N VAL A 349 -4.84 -14.14 5.32
CA VAL A 349 -6.14 -13.60 5.73
C VAL A 349 -5.89 -12.23 6.36
N LEU A 350 -6.36 -11.18 5.69
CA LEU A 350 -6.08 -9.80 6.07
C LEU A 350 -7.38 -9.13 6.52
N LEU A 351 -7.53 -8.90 7.81
CA LEU A 351 -8.69 -8.24 8.41
C LEU A 351 -8.41 -6.75 8.60
N THR A 352 -9.30 -5.89 8.14
CA THR A 352 -9.20 -4.45 8.44
C THR A 352 -9.52 -4.21 9.91
N ALA A 353 -8.63 -3.52 10.63
CA ALA A 353 -8.69 -3.33 12.08
C ALA A 353 -8.55 -1.86 12.48
N PRO A 354 -8.99 -1.46 13.68
CA PRO A 354 -8.69 -0.14 14.23
C PRO A 354 -7.18 0.04 14.49
N ALA A 355 -6.73 1.30 14.46
CA ALA A 355 -5.35 1.66 14.76
C ALA A 355 -5.23 2.07 16.23
N ASP A 356 -5.20 1.09 17.12
CA ASP A 356 -5.32 1.24 18.58
C ASP A 356 -4.17 0.60 19.36
N SER A 357 -3.10 0.17 18.67
CA SER A 357 -1.93 -0.53 19.22
C SER A 357 -2.24 -1.91 19.83
N ALA A 358 -3.45 -2.46 19.62
CA ALA A 358 -3.82 -3.73 20.23
C ALA A 358 -3.05 -4.92 19.63
N ASP A 359 -2.78 -5.89 20.46
CA ASP A 359 -2.12 -7.15 20.08
C ASP A 359 -3.18 -8.22 19.75
N TYR A 360 -3.88 -7.98 18.65
CA TYR A 360 -4.90 -8.89 18.14
C TYR A 360 -4.31 -10.23 17.69
N ASP A 361 -4.96 -11.32 18.09
CA ASP A 361 -4.62 -12.69 17.72
C ASP A 361 -5.87 -13.49 17.29
N LEU A 362 -5.70 -14.79 16.98
CA LEU A 362 -6.78 -15.68 16.59
C LEU A 362 -7.78 -15.98 17.73
N LYS A 363 -7.44 -15.66 18.98
CA LYS A 363 -8.31 -15.85 20.16
C LYS A 363 -9.12 -14.59 20.49
N THR A 364 -8.77 -13.46 19.88
CA THR A 364 -9.51 -12.21 20.03
C THR A 364 -10.94 -12.41 19.51
N PRO A 365 -11.99 -12.16 20.30
CA PRO A 365 -13.37 -12.55 19.97
C PRO A 365 -13.81 -12.10 18.57
N TRP A 366 -13.70 -10.81 18.24
CA TRP A 366 -14.13 -10.32 16.93
C TRP A 366 -13.28 -10.87 15.76
N VAL A 367 -11.98 -11.19 16.00
CA VAL A 367 -11.13 -11.85 15.00
C VAL A 367 -11.60 -13.27 14.77
N ARG A 368 -11.95 -13.99 15.83
CA ARG A 368 -12.49 -15.35 15.74
C ARG A 368 -13.81 -15.39 14.97
N ASP A 369 -14.75 -14.50 15.35
CA ASP A 369 -16.04 -14.40 14.69
C ASP A 369 -15.89 -14.09 13.19
N GLU A 370 -14.93 -13.23 12.85
CA GLU A 370 -14.63 -12.88 11.46
C GLU A 370 -13.98 -14.03 10.68
N LEU A 371 -13.08 -14.80 11.28
CA LEU A 371 -12.50 -15.99 10.65
C LEU A 371 -13.58 -17.05 10.37
N ASP A 372 -14.52 -17.25 11.28
CA ASP A 372 -15.65 -18.16 11.09
C ASP A 372 -16.58 -17.67 9.96
N ARG A 373 -16.87 -16.36 9.92
CA ARG A 373 -17.66 -15.73 8.85
C ARG A 373 -16.98 -15.89 7.49
N VAL A 374 -15.69 -15.58 7.41
CA VAL A 374 -14.88 -15.73 6.19
C VAL A 374 -14.92 -17.18 5.73
N SER A 375 -14.68 -18.14 6.62
CA SER A 375 -14.67 -19.56 6.31
C SER A 375 -15.97 -20.05 5.69
N ASN A 376 -17.10 -19.66 6.31
CA ASN A 376 -18.44 -20.00 5.82
C ASN A 376 -18.71 -19.40 4.42
N LEU A 377 -18.35 -18.12 4.21
CA LEU A 377 -18.64 -17.41 2.95
C LEU A 377 -17.80 -17.92 1.78
N ILE A 378 -16.53 -18.32 2.02
CA ILE A 378 -15.69 -18.90 0.97
C ILE A 378 -15.94 -20.41 0.79
N GLY A 379 -16.91 -21.01 1.49
CA GLY A 379 -17.38 -22.38 1.31
C GLY A 379 -16.51 -23.44 1.98
N LEU A 380 -15.85 -23.11 3.10
CA LEU A 380 -15.10 -24.10 3.87
C LEU A 380 -16.03 -24.88 4.84
N GLU A 381 -15.78 -26.18 4.98
CA GLU A 381 -16.52 -27.05 5.91
C GLU A 381 -16.13 -26.82 7.38
N ARG A 382 -15.03 -26.16 7.64
CA ARG A 382 -14.48 -25.87 8.97
C ARG A 382 -13.74 -24.54 8.98
N PRO A 383 -13.51 -23.95 10.16
CA PRO A 383 -12.74 -22.70 10.27
C PRO A 383 -11.39 -22.76 9.57
N ILE A 384 -11.04 -21.68 8.87
CA ILE A 384 -9.84 -21.64 8.03
C ILE A 384 -8.55 -21.87 8.82
N ASP A 385 -8.51 -21.43 10.08
CA ASP A 385 -7.35 -21.61 10.96
C ASP A 385 -7.13 -23.07 11.39
N GLU A 386 -8.14 -23.94 11.35
CA GLU A 386 -7.95 -25.37 11.53
C GLU A 386 -7.17 -26.02 10.37
N LEU A 387 -7.18 -25.36 9.21
CA LEU A 387 -6.41 -25.79 8.03
C LEU A 387 -4.95 -25.35 8.08
N PHE A 388 -4.58 -24.47 9.02
CA PHE A 388 -3.21 -24.00 9.16
C PHE A 388 -2.30 -25.12 9.69
N GLU A 389 -1.17 -25.30 9.04
CA GLU A 389 -0.06 -26.12 9.57
C GLU A 389 0.75 -25.29 10.56
N ASP A 390 1.05 -24.05 10.19
CA ASP A 390 1.71 -23.04 11.01
C ASP A 390 1.28 -21.67 10.49
N PHE A 391 1.41 -20.63 11.32
CA PHE A 391 1.00 -19.28 10.96
C PHE A 391 1.77 -18.21 11.71
N LYS A 392 1.74 -16.98 11.17
CA LYS A 392 2.19 -15.75 11.84
C LYS A 392 1.10 -14.69 11.76
N VAL A 393 0.95 -13.93 12.84
CA VAL A 393 0.03 -12.78 12.91
C VAL A 393 0.84 -11.49 12.97
N LEU A 394 0.53 -10.55 12.09
CA LEU A 394 1.04 -9.19 12.11
C LEU A 394 -0.15 -8.25 12.34
N ASN A 395 -0.17 -7.56 13.48
CA ASN A 395 -1.32 -6.79 13.95
C ASN A 395 -0.96 -5.32 14.23
N ALA A 396 -1.87 -4.55 14.83
CA ALA A 396 -1.64 -3.13 15.10
C ALA A 396 -0.40 -2.88 15.96
N ASN A 397 -0.16 -3.69 16.98
CA ASN A 397 1.04 -3.61 17.82
C ASN A 397 2.33 -3.88 17.01
N TYR A 398 2.31 -4.91 16.15
CA TYR A 398 3.43 -5.18 15.26
C TYR A 398 3.72 -3.99 14.32
N PHE A 399 2.69 -3.42 13.68
CA PHE A 399 2.88 -2.29 12.77
C PHE A 399 3.35 -1.02 13.49
N GLU A 400 2.99 -0.83 14.77
CA GLU A 400 3.52 0.27 15.58
C GLU A 400 5.04 0.19 15.75
N GLY A 401 5.61 -1.00 15.78
CA GLY A 401 7.05 -1.23 15.81
C GLY A 401 7.81 -0.61 14.62
N PHE A 402 7.12 -0.33 13.51
CA PHE A 402 7.67 0.40 12.35
C PHE A 402 7.54 1.94 12.47
N GLY A 403 7.10 2.45 13.61
CA GLY A 403 6.87 3.86 13.85
C GLY A 403 5.50 4.36 13.34
N ALA A 404 4.63 3.45 12.92
CA ALA A 404 3.24 3.74 12.59
C ALA A 404 2.41 3.81 13.86
N LEU A 405 2.44 4.95 14.55
CA LEU A 405 1.79 5.11 15.86
C LEU A 405 0.34 4.63 15.86
N GLY A 406 -0.01 3.81 16.84
CA GLY A 406 -1.30 3.11 16.91
C GLY A 406 -1.40 1.93 15.93
N GLY A 407 -0.35 1.60 15.18
CA GLY A 407 -0.37 0.60 14.12
C GLY A 407 -1.03 1.10 12.83
N ALA A 408 -1.22 2.41 12.66
CA ALA A 408 -1.83 3.02 11.47
C ALA A 408 -1.02 2.73 10.21
N LEU A 409 -1.57 1.95 9.26
CA LEU A 409 -0.83 1.48 8.08
C LEU A 409 -0.35 2.60 7.16
N TYR A 410 -1.09 3.72 7.12
CA TYR A 410 -0.83 4.88 6.25
C TYR A 410 -0.63 6.18 7.04
N GLY A 411 -0.40 6.08 8.37
CA GLY A 411 -0.14 7.22 9.23
C GLY A 411 -1.39 8.05 9.58
N ALA A 412 -1.19 9.35 9.79
CA ALA A 412 -2.28 10.28 10.11
C ALA A 412 -3.21 10.52 8.91
N LYS A 413 -4.50 10.67 9.20
CA LYS A 413 -5.48 11.13 8.19
C LYS A 413 -5.35 12.62 7.97
N ASN A 414 -5.29 13.01 6.72
CA ASN A 414 -5.38 14.41 6.32
C ASN A 414 -6.81 14.75 5.88
N PRO A 415 -7.33 15.94 6.20
CA PRO A 415 -8.56 16.43 5.60
C PRO A 415 -8.45 16.48 4.07
N LEU A 416 -9.55 16.29 3.35
CA LEU A 416 -9.55 16.28 1.87
C LEU A 416 -8.92 17.53 1.24
N TRP A 417 -9.07 18.70 1.85
CA TRP A 417 -8.48 19.94 1.38
C TRP A 417 -6.95 20.00 1.52
N GLN A 418 -6.35 19.12 2.34
CA GLN A 418 -4.89 18.94 2.45
C GLN A 418 -4.35 17.91 1.44
N SER A 419 -5.09 17.58 0.42
CA SER A 419 -4.61 16.69 -0.65
C SER A 419 -3.79 17.49 -1.69
N GLY A 420 -2.94 16.80 -2.44
CA GLY A 420 -2.12 17.42 -3.48
C GLY A 420 -1.14 18.44 -2.94
N PRO A 421 -1.12 19.68 -3.47
CA PRO A 421 -0.14 20.70 -3.08
C PRO A 421 -0.26 21.17 -1.63
N PHE A 422 -1.39 20.93 -1.00
CA PHE A 422 -1.65 21.30 0.39
C PHE A 422 -1.39 20.16 1.37
N HIS A 423 -0.86 19.05 0.89
CA HIS A 423 -0.57 17.88 1.74
C HIS A 423 0.44 18.23 2.84
N ASN A 424 0.10 17.90 4.08
CA ASN A 424 0.96 18.14 5.23
C ASN A 424 1.24 16.79 5.95
N PRO A 425 2.51 16.41 6.14
CA PRO A 425 3.72 17.16 5.77
C PRO A 425 4.01 17.15 4.26
N SER A 426 4.66 18.21 3.80
CA SER A 426 5.14 18.31 2.43
C SER A 426 6.41 17.46 2.21
N TYR A 427 6.74 17.16 0.96
CA TYR A 427 7.98 16.47 0.58
C TYR A 427 9.24 17.15 1.14
N ARG A 428 9.28 18.46 1.09
CA ARG A 428 10.40 19.28 1.50
C ARG A 428 9.95 20.36 2.45
N SER A 429 10.66 20.52 3.55
CA SER A 429 10.41 21.59 4.50
C SER A 429 11.11 22.88 4.04
N LEU A 430 10.40 24.01 4.05
CA LEU A 430 10.99 25.32 3.76
C LEU A 430 12.05 25.72 4.80
N THR A 431 11.88 25.30 6.04
CA THR A 431 12.80 25.61 7.15
C THR A 431 13.95 24.61 7.28
N LYS A 432 13.84 23.44 6.63
CA LYS A 432 14.86 22.37 6.63
C LYS A 432 15.09 21.90 5.19
N PRO A 433 15.74 22.71 4.33
CA PRO A 433 15.91 22.38 2.90
C PRO A 433 16.81 21.16 2.65
N TRP A 434 17.48 20.67 3.67
CA TRP A 434 18.30 19.46 3.66
C TRP A 434 17.50 18.18 3.93
N LEU A 435 16.21 18.29 4.34
CA LEU A 435 15.34 17.18 4.67
C LEU A 435 14.29 16.96 3.58
N TYR A 436 14.27 15.76 3.05
CA TYR A 436 13.25 15.25 2.12
C TYR A 436 12.46 14.12 2.79
N ARG A 437 11.16 14.05 2.54
CA ARG A 437 10.29 13.00 3.07
C ARG A 437 9.72 12.20 1.91
N VAL A 438 9.68 10.87 2.09
CA VAL A 438 9.09 9.92 1.16
C VAL A 438 8.26 8.87 1.93
N GLY A 439 7.46 8.07 1.24
CA GLY A 439 6.67 7.03 1.88
C GLY A 439 5.20 7.39 2.07
N ALA A 440 4.47 6.54 2.80
CA ALA A 440 3.01 6.59 2.88
C ALA A 440 2.43 7.79 3.63
N SER A 441 3.22 8.47 4.47
CA SER A 441 2.77 9.62 5.26
C SER A 441 2.94 10.97 4.56
N VAL A 442 3.39 10.99 3.30
CA VAL A 442 3.47 12.17 2.45
C VAL A 442 2.64 12.00 1.18
N HIS A 443 2.42 13.10 0.43
CA HIS A 443 1.71 13.01 -0.85
C HIS A 443 2.37 12.00 -1.81
N PRO A 444 1.62 11.23 -2.60
CA PRO A 444 0.15 11.13 -2.66
C PRO A 444 -0.46 10.18 -1.63
N GLY A 445 0.33 9.52 -0.81
CA GLY A 445 -0.13 8.63 0.25
C GLY A 445 0.43 7.21 0.14
N GLY A 446 -0.32 6.20 0.62
CA GLY A 446 0.08 4.80 0.66
C GLY A 446 -0.22 4.01 -0.61
N GLY A 447 0.28 2.77 -0.65
CA GLY A 447 0.26 1.88 -1.81
C GLY A 447 1.52 2.00 -2.66
N ILE A 448 1.90 0.91 -3.35
CA ILE A 448 3.16 0.85 -4.13
C ILE A 448 3.28 2.01 -5.13
N PRO A 449 2.28 2.25 -6.02
CA PRO A 449 2.42 3.30 -7.03
C PRO A 449 2.49 4.70 -6.40
N ALA A 450 1.71 4.96 -5.35
CA ALA A 450 1.72 6.24 -4.66
C ALA A 450 3.06 6.51 -3.95
N VAL A 451 3.60 5.50 -3.25
CA VAL A 451 4.89 5.63 -2.55
C VAL A 451 6.05 5.81 -3.52
N MET A 452 6.08 5.08 -4.64
CA MET A 452 7.12 5.20 -5.65
C MET A 452 7.03 6.55 -6.38
N GLY A 453 5.83 6.95 -6.82
CA GLY A 453 5.60 8.23 -7.46
C GLY A 453 5.97 9.40 -6.55
N GLY A 454 5.52 9.35 -5.29
CA GLY A 454 5.85 10.33 -4.27
C GLY A 454 7.36 10.43 -4.00
N ALA A 455 8.08 9.31 -3.99
CA ALA A 455 9.54 9.29 -3.84
C ALA A 455 10.24 9.99 -5.01
N MET A 456 9.87 9.63 -6.25
CA MET A 456 10.41 10.29 -7.46
C MET A 456 10.18 11.80 -7.45
N ASN A 457 8.97 12.22 -7.05
CA ASN A 457 8.62 13.63 -6.97
C ASN A 457 9.39 14.37 -5.87
N SER A 458 9.50 13.75 -4.69
CA SER A 458 10.20 14.35 -3.55
C SER A 458 11.65 14.69 -3.88
N ILE A 459 12.37 13.76 -4.52
CA ILE A 459 13.80 13.91 -4.83
C ILE A 459 14.10 14.56 -6.19
N SER A 460 13.05 14.97 -6.94
CA SER A 460 13.21 15.47 -8.32
C SER A 460 14.23 16.61 -8.49
N SER A 461 14.42 17.43 -7.47
CA SER A 461 15.42 18.51 -7.46
C SER A 461 16.85 18.03 -7.20
N LEU A 462 17.05 16.74 -6.93
CA LEU A 462 18.36 16.12 -6.66
C LEU A 462 18.87 15.25 -7.81
N ILE A 463 17.99 14.83 -8.71
CA ILE A 463 18.29 13.95 -9.85
C ILE A 463 18.40 14.67 -11.19
#